data_84c00be559ab91f3274db13604801b2f
#
_entry.id   84c00be559ab91f3274db13604801b2f
#
_cell.length_a   1.000
_cell.length_b   1.000
_cell.length_c   1.000
_cell.angle_alpha   90.00
_cell.angle_beta   90.00
_cell.angle_gamma   90.00
#
_symmetry.space_group_name_H-M   'P 1'
#
loop_
_entity.id
_entity.type
_entity.pdbx_description
1 polymer ?
#
loop_
_entity_poly.entity_id
_entity_poly.type
_entity_poly.pdbx_seq_one_letter_code
_entity_poly.pdbx_strand_id
1 'polypeptide(L)'
;MLLPLIEKDNLTDDERNSVYYQIITIYHEQERYEEINRLLVDCPYEEIVTTYQGYMAMAPEFSYEAGSYEHVVYLKLSANTTGKIYYTLDGSVPTTDSDVYMAPIFLESGYYQVNAFFVNEYGIISDVVKNRYDINVTVPDKPQVILTSGKYEVPTFIEVLHPAYGKVYYTTDGSEPTTDSTEYTNPIPMPLGYSNFKFAVISEQNVSSEVVSRSFEFKFHSDVTVTTAITNVVRALIDRDVIKDMQGTALGKQGKYSFVYNSIVQMNETYYYVLDEFFEDQNGNKSKSGLLYAVEVYTGAPNRLIYDEQGQMGLIPLTD
;
A
#
# COMPACT_ATOMS: atom_id res chain seq x y z
N MET A 1 37.83 21.13 44.50
CA MET A 1 38.50 22.45 44.41
C MET A 1 38.59 23.00 42.97
N LEU A 2 38.06 22.30 41.96
CA LEU A 2 38.05 22.76 40.56
C LEU A 2 36.77 23.50 40.17
N LEU A 3 35.62 23.26 40.82
CA LEU A 3 34.33 23.88 40.52
C LEU A 3 34.38 25.43 40.51
N PRO A 4 35.09 26.14 41.42
CA PRO A 4 35.21 27.58 41.33
C PRO A 4 35.99 28.12 40.13
N LEU A 5 36.70 27.24 39.38
CA LEU A 5 37.40 27.64 38.16
C LEU A 5 36.47 27.78 36.96
N ILE A 6 35.32 27.07 36.97
CA ILE A 6 34.30 27.15 35.90
C ILE A 6 33.63 28.52 35.87
N GLU A 7 33.51 29.17 37.02
CA GLU A 7 32.85 30.49 37.19
C GLU A 7 33.75 31.68 36.79
N LYS A 8 34.96 31.43 36.29
CA LYS A 8 35.84 32.50 35.85
C LYS A 8 35.49 32.97 34.43
N ASP A 9 35.11 34.23 34.31
CA ASP A 9 34.72 34.89 33.05
C ASP A 9 35.84 35.02 32.00
N ASN A 10 37.10 34.68 32.33
CA ASN A 10 38.27 34.96 31.49
C ASN A 10 38.98 33.70 30.96
N LEU A 11 38.32 32.53 30.97
CA LEU A 11 38.93 31.32 30.41
C LEU A 11 38.78 31.31 28.88
N THR A 12 39.83 30.93 28.18
CA THR A 12 39.74 30.53 26.77
C THR A 12 38.94 29.25 26.62
N ASP A 13 38.45 28.95 25.39
CA ASP A 13 37.68 27.72 25.14
C ASP A 13 38.52 26.47 25.46
N ASP A 14 39.81 26.44 25.12
CA ASP A 14 40.73 25.33 25.43
C ASP A 14 40.92 25.15 26.93
N GLU A 15 41.10 26.25 27.69
CA GLU A 15 41.23 26.19 29.16
C GLU A 15 39.95 25.69 29.81
N ARG A 16 38.80 26.15 29.33
CA ARG A 16 37.48 25.74 29.78
C ARG A 16 37.26 24.25 29.52
N ASN A 17 37.47 23.79 28.30
CA ASN A 17 37.37 22.38 27.92
C ASN A 17 38.29 21.51 28.80
N SER A 18 39.51 21.97 29.08
CA SER A 18 40.44 21.25 29.96
C SER A 18 39.94 21.15 31.41
N VAL A 19 39.33 22.21 31.94
CA VAL A 19 38.75 22.19 33.31
C VAL A 19 37.55 21.23 33.38
N TYR A 20 36.63 21.30 32.42
CA TYR A 20 35.49 20.35 32.38
C TYR A 20 35.95 18.90 32.24
N TYR A 21 36.91 18.64 31.34
CA TYR A 21 37.51 17.32 31.18
C TYR A 21 38.07 16.76 32.51
N GLN A 22 38.85 17.58 33.26
CA GLN A 22 39.41 17.15 34.52
C GLN A 22 38.35 16.89 35.57
N ILE A 23 37.33 17.74 35.69
CA ILE A 23 36.24 17.51 36.67
C ILE A 23 35.45 16.24 36.33
N ILE A 24 35.08 16.10 35.06
CA ILE A 24 34.32 14.92 34.60
C ILE A 24 35.15 13.65 34.81
N THR A 25 36.44 13.67 34.50
CA THR A 25 37.34 12.51 34.75
C THR A 25 37.38 12.13 36.22
N ILE A 26 37.55 13.11 37.13
CA ILE A 26 37.58 12.85 38.57
C ILE A 26 36.25 12.28 39.06
N TYR A 27 35.10 12.85 38.60
CA TYR A 27 33.79 12.36 38.98
C TYR A 27 33.51 10.98 38.39
N HIS A 28 33.95 10.70 37.17
CA HIS A 28 33.85 9.40 36.54
C HIS A 28 34.64 8.30 37.31
N GLU A 29 35.90 8.59 37.66
CA GLU A 29 36.76 7.67 38.47
C GLU A 29 36.17 7.37 39.86
N GLN A 30 35.33 8.28 40.37
CA GLN A 30 34.63 8.14 41.64
C GLN A 30 33.23 7.58 41.51
N GLU A 31 32.80 7.20 40.29
CA GLU A 31 31.43 6.74 39.95
C GLU A 31 30.35 7.75 40.35
N ARG A 32 30.68 9.06 40.33
CA ARG A 32 29.79 10.16 40.72
C ARG A 32 29.07 10.70 39.49
N TYR A 33 28.31 9.85 38.84
CA TYR A 33 27.65 10.18 37.57
C TYR A 33 26.53 11.23 37.70
N GLU A 34 25.84 11.25 38.83
CA GLU A 34 24.84 12.27 39.17
C GLU A 34 25.44 13.68 39.18
N GLU A 35 26.63 13.85 39.69
CA GLU A 35 27.33 15.13 39.70
C GLU A 35 27.79 15.55 38.30
N ILE A 36 28.19 14.57 37.45
CA ILE A 36 28.52 14.87 36.05
C ILE A 36 27.24 15.32 35.33
N ASN A 37 26.11 14.61 35.46
CA ASN A 37 24.85 14.99 34.84
C ASN A 37 24.43 16.40 35.26
N ARG A 38 24.47 16.71 36.56
CA ARG A 38 24.14 18.03 37.09
C ARG A 38 25.07 19.13 36.54
N LEU A 39 26.37 18.87 36.48
CA LEU A 39 27.37 19.79 35.90
C LEU A 39 27.08 20.11 34.45
N LEU A 40 26.59 19.10 33.65
CA LEU A 40 26.29 19.25 32.24
C LEU A 40 24.92 19.92 32.01
N VAL A 41 23.92 19.65 32.83
CA VAL A 41 22.60 20.31 32.76
C VAL A 41 22.74 21.82 32.97
N ASP A 42 23.59 22.22 33.90
CA ASP A 42 23.85 23.65 34.22
C ASP A 42 24.93 24.28 33.32
N CYS A 43 25.51 23.52 32.36
CA CYS A 43 26.59 23.98 31.51
C CYS A 43 26.07 24.87 30.37
N PRO A 44 26.51 26.15 30.25
CA PRO A 44 26.07 27.05 29.18
C PRO A 44 26.80 26.82 27.86
N TYR A 45 27.73 25.88 27.78
CA TYR A 45 28.60 25.67 26.62
C TYR A 45 28.18 24.44 25.86
N GLU A 46 27.51 24.64 24.73
CA GLU A 46 26.91 23.59 23.88
C GLU A 46 27.95 22.55 23.42
N GLU A 47 29.19 22.95 23.11
CA GLU A 47 30.25 22.05 22.68
C GLU A 47 30.62 21.05 23.79
N ILE A 48 30.69 21.49 25.04
CA ILE A 48 30.95 20.64 26.21
C ILE A 48 29.80 19.69 26.44
N VAL A 49 28.56 20.21 26.42
CA VAL A 49 27.35 19.39 26.56
C VAL A 49 27.29 18.29 25.48
N THR A 50 27.54 18.65 24.23
CA THR A 50 27.56 17.70 23.10
C THR A 50 28.65 16.65 23.27
N THR A 51 29.84 17.05 23.69
CA THR A 51 30.98 16.12 23.90
C THR A 51 30.71 15.08 24.98
N TYR A 52 30.04 15.48 26.07
CA TYR A 52 29.81 14.64 27.24
C TYR A 52 28.36 14.22 27.42
N GLN A 53 27.51 14.40 26.40
CA GLN A 53 26.07 14.06 26.46
C GLN A 53 25.77 12.61 26.91
N GLY A 54 26.71 11.69 26.76
CA GLY A 54 26.59 10.32 27.23
C GLY A 54 26.33 10.17 28.73
N TYR A 55 26.76 11.17 29.53
CA TYR A 55 26.48 11.20 30.99
C TYR A 55 25.13 11.80 31.34
N MET A 56 24.41 12.34 30.38
CA MET A 56 23.10 12.96 30.59
C MET A 56 21.96 12.00 30.24
N ALA A 57 20.85 12.14 30.93
CA ALA A 57 19.60 11.46 30.56
C ALA A 57 18.55 12.54 30.22
N MET A 58 18.32 12.76 28.93
CA MET A 58 17.28 13.65 28.45
C MET A 58 15.96 12.86 28.28
N ALA A 59 14.83 13.56 28.46
CA ALA A 59 13.52 12.95 28.25
C ALA A 59 13.43 12.39 26.82
N PRO A 60 12.82 11.20 26.62
CA PRO A 60 12.71 10.61 25.30
C PRO A 60 11.94 11.51 24.31
N GLU A 61 12.41 11.55 23.07
CA GLU A 61 11.69 12.20 21.97
C GLU A 61 10.72 11.22 21.33
N PHE A 62 9.55 11.71 20.97
CA PHE A 62 8.47 10.96 20.33
C PHE A 62 8.38 11.35 18.85
N SER A 63 8.31 10.35 17.95
CA SER A 63 8.23 10.59 16.50
C SER A 63 6.92 11.25 16.03
N TYR A 64 5.92 11.26 16.90
CA TYR A 64 4.63 11.91 16.67
C TYR A 64 4.33 12.85 17.84
N GLU A 65 3.83 14.04 17.55
CA GLU A 65 3.33 14.98 18.54
C GLU A 65 2.03 14.43 19.18
N ALA A 66 1.70 14.94 20.37
CA ALA A 66 0.41 14.66 20.98
C ALA A 66 -0.74 15.20 20.12
N GLY A 67 -1.79 14.40 19.88
CA GLY A 67 -2.89 14.83 19.00
C GLY A 67 -3.84 13.70 18.60
N SER A 68 -4.75 14.05 17.66
CA SER A 68 -5.68 13.10 17.05
C SER A 68 -5.18 12.70 15.66
N TYR A 69 -5.31 11.41 15.32
CA TYR A 69 -4.87 10.82 14.07
C TYR A 69 -5.97 9.95 13.48
N GLU A 70 -6.16 10.04 12.17
CA GLU A 70 -7.15 9.25 11.41
C GLU A 70 -6.55 7.98 10.79
N HIS A 71 -5.33 7.63 11.18
CA HIS A 71 -4.59 6.45 10.74
C HIS A 71 -3.86 5.82 11.91
N VAL A 72 -3.49 4.54 11.79
CA VAL A 72 -2.66 3.84 12.77
C VAL A 72 -1.30 4.52 12.91
N VAL A 73 -0.77 4.56 14.13
CA VAL A 73 0.52 5.20 14.40
C VAL A 73 1.54 4.15 14.85
N TYR A 74 2.70 4.17 14.26
CA TYR A 74 3.90 3.44 14.71
C TYR A 74 4.80 4.43 15.44
N LEU A 75 4.55 4.59 16.74
CA LEU A 75 5.23 5.56 17.58
C LEU A 75 6.66 5.10 17.89
N LYS A 76 7.64 5.87 17.42
CA LYS A 76 9.06 5.65 17.76
C LYS A 76 9.46 6.56 18.91
N LEU A 77 10.24 5.99 19.83
CA LEU A 77 10.87 6.73 20.92
C LEU A 77 12.39 6.73 20.68
N SER A 78 13.03 7.86 20.94
CA SER A 78 14.49 7.99 20.86
C SER A 78 15.05 8.66 22.11
N ALA A 79 16.27 8.31 22.45
CA ALA A 79 17.02 8.89 23.57
C ALA A 79 18.29 9.55 23.06
N ASN A 80 18.84 10.45 23.86
CA ASN A 80 20.07 11.21 23.52
C ASN A 80 21.36 10.34 23.57
N THR A 81 21.34 9.19 24.23
CA THR A 81 22.50 8.30 24.38
C THR A 81 22.06 6.84 24.60
N THR A 82 23.03 5.95 24.79
CA THR A 82 22.79 4.52 25.06
C THR A 82 22.14 4.30 26.43
N GLY A 83 21.13 3.42 26.47
CA GLY A 83 20.39 3.11 27.70
C GLY A 83 19.06 2.43 27.41
N LYS A 84 18.10 2.59 28.32
CA LYS A 84 16.78 2.00 28.21
C LYS A 84 15.68 3.05 28.37
N ILE A 85 14.69 3.01 27.49
CA ILE A 85 13.45 3.80 27.63
C ILE A 85 12.39 2.87 28.23
N TYR A 86 11.78 3.30 29.32
CA TYR A 86 10.64 2.65 29.97
C TYR A 86 9.38 3.44 29.67
N TYR A 87 8.26 2.76 29.41
CA TYR A 87 7.03 3.44 29.03
C TYR A 87 5.77 2.75 29.55
N THR A 88 4.66 3.49 29.56
CA THR A 88 3.29 3.02 29.80
C THR A 88 2.37 3.61 28.73
N LEU A 89 1.24 2.94 28.46
CA LEU A 89 0.23 3.39 27.46
C LEU A 89 -1.07 3.88 28.08
N ASP A 90 -1.27 3.66 29.35
CA ASP A 90 -2.49 3.93 30.11
C ASP A 90 -2.45 5.23 30.94
N GLY A 91 -1.34 5.98 30.86
CA GLY A 91 -1.12 7.22 31.62
C GLY A 91 -0.61 7.01 33.05
N SER A 92 -0.37 5.78 33.48
CA SER A 92 0.34 5.52 34.73
C SER A 92 1.77 6.06 34.66
N VAL A 93 2.35 6.35 35.82
CA VAL A 93 3.75 6.81 35.90
C VAL A 93 4.65 5.58 35.65
N PRO A 94 5.50 5.60 34.60
CA PRO A 94 6.38 4.48 34.32
C PRO A 94 7.47 4.35 35.39
N THR A 95 7.85 3.09 35.65
CA THR A 95 8.93 2.70 36.56
C THR A 95 9.92 1.79 35.83
N THR A 96 11.01 1.40 36.46
CA THR A 96 11.97 0.41 35.90
C THR A 96 11.37 -0.99 35.74
N ASP A 97 10.18 -1.24 36.29
CA ASP A 97 9.40 -2.47 36.10
C ASP A 97 8.40 -2.37 34.95
N SER A 98 8.25 -1.18 34.34
CA SER A 98 7.41 -0.96 33.18
C SER A 98 8.01 -1.55 31.91
N ASP A 99 7.24 -1.55 30.81
CA ASP A 99 7.69 -2.05 29.52
C ASP A 99 8.92 -1.29 29.03
N VAL A 100 9.89 -2.03 28.49
CA VAL A 100 11.08 -1.48 27.85
C VAL A 100 10.84 -1.29 26.36
N TYR A 101 11.10 -0.10 25.85
CA TYR A 101 10.99 0.19 24.44
C TYR A 101 12.06 -0.56 23.63
N MET A 102 11.62 -1.48 22.76
CA MET A 102 12.49 -2.33 21.93
C MET A 102 12.22 -2.15 20.43
N ALA A 103 11.03 -1.67 20.07
CA ALA A 103 10.56 -1.49 18.70
C ALA A 103 9.45 -0.44 18.68
N PRO A 104 9.11 0.11 17.49
CA PRO A 104 8.00 1.06 17.37
C PRO A 104 6.70 0.53 17.98
N ILE A 105 6.06 1.34 18.82
CA ILE A 105 4.80 1.00 19.49
C ILE A 105 3.67 1.17 18.48
N PHE A 106 2.92 0.10 18.24
CA PHE A 106 1.76 0.15 17.36
C PHE A 106 0.54 0.65 18.13
N LEU A 107 0.01 1.81 17.72
CA LEU A 107 -1.23 2.40 18.24
C LEU A 107 -2.33 2.24 17.16
N GLU A 108 -3.25 1.33 17.40
CA GLU A 108 -4.47 1.15 16.61
C GLU A 108 -5.58 2.11 17.07
N SER A 109 -6.82 1.97 16.57
CA SER A 109 -7.93 2.79 17.03
C SER A 109 -8.10 2.73 18.54
N GLY A 110 -8.09 3.89 19.20
CA GLY A 110 -8.18 4.00 20.63
C GLY A 110 -7.59 5.28 21.20
N TYR A 111 -7.73 5.44 22.50
CA TYR A 111 -7.17 6.55 23.25
C TYR A 111 -5.97 6.08 24.09
N TYR A 112 -4.84 6.75 23.94
CA TYR A 112 -3.60 6.40 24.63
C TYR A 112 -3.04 7.60 25.39
N GLN A 113 -2.58 7.37 26.61
CA GLN A 113 -1.72 8.27 27.37
C GLN A 113 -0.33 7.64 27.51
N VAL A 114 0.56 8.00 26.62
CA VAL A 114 1.93 7.44 26.60
C VAL A 114 2.82 8.27 27.49
N ASN A 115 3.29 7.69 28.58
CA ASN A 115 4.31 8.27 29.46
C ASN A 115 5.60 7.49 29.28
N ALA A 116 6.75 8.18 29.21
CA ALA A 116 8.05 7.52 29.06
C ALA A 116 9.15 8.30 29.78
N PHE A 117 10.17 7.57 30.25
CA PHE A 117 11.41 8.11 30.74
C PHE A 117 12.59 7.26 30.26
N PHE A 118 13.78 7.83 30.30
CA PHE A 118 15.00 7.20 29.85
C PHE A 118 15.96 6.98 31.04
N VAL A 119 16.67 5.86 31.04
CA VAL A 119 17.76 5.55 31.97
C VAL A 119 19.01 5.29 31.13
N ASN A 120 20.05 6.08 31.29
CA ASN A 120 21.32 5.90 30.59
C ASN A 120 22.17 4.76 31.19
N GLU A 121 23.31 4.48 30.57
CA GLU A 121 24.24 3.41 31.03
C GLU A 121 24.79 3.62 32.44
N TYR A 122 24.78 4.85 32.92
CA TYR A 122 25.27 5.24 34.24
C TYR A 122 24.16 5.26 35.31
N GLY A 123 22.95 4.84 34.96
CA GLY A 123 21.81 4.79 35.87
C GLY A 123 21.13 6.16 36.10
N ILE A 124 21.49 7.18 35.35
CA ILE A 124 20.84 8.49 35.43
C ILE A 124 19.48 8.42 34.76
N ILE A 125 18.47 8.95 35.46
CA ILE A 125 17.07 8.91 35.05
C ILE A 125 16.65 10.28 34.51
N SER A 126 15.99 10.30 33.35
CA SER A 126 15.44 11.53 32.78
C SER A 126 14.11 11.94 33.44
N ASP A 127 13.63 13.12 33.11
CA ASP A 127 12.25 13.50 33.35
C ASP A 127 11.31 12.61 32.54
N VAL A 128 10.05 12.51 33.04
CA VAL A 128 8.97 11.77 32.36
C VAL A 128 8.29 12.68 31.33
N VAL A 129 8.37 12.29 30.07
CA VAL A 129 7.56 12.92 29.01
C VAL A 129 6.20 12.25 28.91
N LYS A 130 5.15 13.04 28.57
CA LYS A 130 3.74 12.59 28.57
C LYS A 130 3.05 13.11 27.31
N ASN A 131 2.62 12.20 26.45
CA ASN A 131 1.85 12.52 25.25
C ASN A 131 0.52 11.78 25.23
N ARG A 132 -0.47 12.41 24.60
CA ARG A 132 -1.81 11.82 24.41
C ARG A 132 -2.08 11.65 22.93
N TYR A 133 -2.61 10.48 22.57
CA TYR A 133 -2.97 10.11 21.21
C TYR A 133 -4.41 9.63 21.17
N ASP A 134 -5.20 10.22 20.28
CA ASP A 134 -6.57 9.80 19.96
C ASP A 134 -6.55 9.27 18.51
N ILE A 135 -6.53 7.95 18.39
CA ILE A 135 -6.44 7.28 17.09
C ILE A 135 -7.83 6.86 16.65
N ASN A 136 -8.37 7.55 15.64
CA ASN A 136 -9.72 7.32 15.14
C ASN A 136 -9.67 6.87 13.66
N VAL A 137 -9.39 5.58 13.45
CA VAL A 137 -9.28 5.00 12.10
C VAL A 137 -10.67 4.75 11.55
N THR A 138 -11.03 5.46 10.50
CA THR A 138 -12.29 5.25 9.79
C THR A 138 -12.19 4.02 8.89
N VAL A 139 -12.98 2.98 9.19
CA VAL A 139 -13.11 1.80 8.32
C VAL A 139 -14.14 2.11 7.24
N PRO A 140 -13.81 1.94 5.94
CA PRO A 140 -14.77 2.15 4.86
C PRO A 140 -15.96 1.20 4.93
N ASP A 141 -17.11 1.65 4.45
CA ASP A 141 -18.26 0.78 4.26
C ASP A 141 -17.96 -0.31 3.21
N LYS A 142 -18.54 -1.50 3.38
CA LYS A 142 -18.38 -2.59 2.43
C LYS A 142 -18.93 -2.22 1.03
N PRO A 143 -18.34 -2.74 -0.04
CA PRO A 143 -18.79 -2.43 -1.41
C PRO A 143 -20.22 -2.92 -1.65
N GLN A 144 -21.00 -2.11 -2.38
CA GLN A 144 -22.36 -2.48 -2.79
C GLN A 144 -22.32 -3.04 -4.22
N VAL A 145 -22.23 -4.37 -4.31
CA VAL A 145 -22.30 -5.11 -5.59
C VAL A 145 -23.78 -5.34 -5.94
N ILE A 146 -24.24 -4.74 -7.06
CA ILE A 146 -25.65 -4.71 -7.44
C ILE A 146 -26.18 -6.14 -7.72
N LEU A 147 -25.40 -6.94 -8.46
CA LEU A 147 -25.80 -8.30 -8.76
C LEU A 147 -25.65 -9.24 -7.56
N THR A 148 -26.63 -10.11 -7.38
CA THR A 148 -26.56 -11.24 -6.44
C THR A 148 -25.86 -12.43 -7.06
N SER A 149 -25.26 -13.28 -6.24
CA SER A 149 -24.74 -14.58 -6.69
C SER A 149 -25.85 -15.41 -7.34
N GLY A 150 -25.54 -16.08 -8.45
CA GLY A 150 -26.55 -16.86 -9.16
C GLY A 150 -26.14 -17.30 -10.56
N LYS A 151 -27.15 -17.79 -11.31
CA LYS A 151 -27.01 -18.24 -12.70
C LYS A 151 -27.57 -17.18 -13.62
N TYR A 152 -26.86 -16.94 -14.71
CA TYR A 152 -27.19 -15.96 -15.72
C TYR A 152 -27.07 -16.58 -17.11
N GLU A 153 -27.98 -16.23 -18.00
CA GLU A 153 -28.05 -16.76 -19.37
C GLU A 153 -27.98 -15.66 -20.43
N VAL A 154 -27.98 -14.40 -19.97
CA VAL A 154 -27.84 -13.24 -20.86
C VAL A 154 -26.58 -12.45 -20.46
N PRO A 155 -25.89 -11.82 -21.43
CA PRO A 155 -24.74 -10.96 -21.15
C PRO A 155 -25.11 -9.87 -20.15
N THR A 156 -24.35 -9.79 -19.09
CA THR A 156 -24.64 -8.94 -17.94
C THR A 156 -23.32 -8.35 -17.43
N PHE A 157 -23.39 -7.15 -16.84
CA PHE A 157 -22.25 -6.51 -16.19
C PHE A 157 -22.37 -6.59 -14.68
N ILE A 158 -21.25 -6.87 -14.02
CA ILE A 158 -21.12 -6.80 -12.58
C ILE A 158 -20.82 -5.34 -12.23
N GLU A 159 -21.80 -4.70 -11.60
CA GLU A 159 -21.71 -3.29 -11.21
C GLU A 159 -21.52 -3.16 -9.71
N VAL A 160 -20.64 -2.26 -9.31
CA VAL A 160 -20.37 -1.90 -7.92
C VAL A 160 -20.58 -0.40 -7.79
N LEU A 161 -21.38 0.02 -6.82
CA LEU A 161 -21.58 1.44 -6.55
C LEU A 161 -20.29 2.04 -6.00
N HIS A 162 -19.96 3.26 -6.47
CA HIS A 162 -18.81 3.99 -5.95
C HIS A 162 -19.00 4.31 -4.47
N PRO A 163 -18.03 3.98 -3.62
CA PRO A 163 -18.09 4.31 -2.21
C PRO A 163 -17.92 5.83 -2.01
N ALA A 164 -18.45 6.33 -0.90
CA ALA A 164 -18.23 7.73 -0.51
C ALA A 164 -16.77 8.00 -0.11
N TYR A 165 -16.04 6.96 0.30
CA TYR A 165 -14.68 7.03 0.80
C TYR A 165 -13.88 5.78 0.40
N GLY A 166 -12.67 5.98 -0.14
CA GLY A 166 -11.80 4.91 -0.62
C GLY A 166 -12.09 4.47 -2.05
N LYS A 167 -11.42 3.41 -2.49
CA LYS A 167 -11.53 2.80 -3.81
C LYS A 167 -11.94 1.35 -3.70
N VAL A 168 -12.68 0.86 -4.68
CA VAL A 168 -13.05 -0.57 -4.75
C VAL A 168 -11.94 -1.33 -5.46
N TYR A 169 -11.47 -2.41 -4.82
CA TYR A 169 -10.57 -3.40 -5.41
C TYR A 169 -11.25 -4.76 -5.47
N TYR A 170 -10.87 -5.57 -6.45
CA TYR A 170 -11.43 -6.91 -6.58
C TYR A 170 -10.41 -7.96 -7.02
N THR A 171 -10.70 -9.22 -6.68
CA THR A 171 -9.99 -10.42 -7.11
C THR A 171 -10.96 -11.41 -7.75
N THR A 172 -10.43 -12.32 -8.58
CA THR A 172 -11.20 -13.39 -9.24
C THR A 172 -10.65 -14.78 -8.95
N ASP A 173 -9.59 -14.88 -8.15
CA ASP A 173 -8.87 -16.10 -7.77
C ASP A 173 -9.19 -16.58 -6.34
N GLY A 174 -10.04 -15.81 -5.62
CA GLY A 174 -10.44 -16.11 -4.24
C GLY A 174 -9.51 -15.50 -3.17
N SER A 175 -8.42 -14.81 -3.56
CA SER A 175 -7.60 -14.04 -2.62
C SER A 175 -8.37 -12.85 -2.04
N GLU A 176 -7.92 -12.34 -0.89
CA GLU A 176 -8.49 -11.10 -0.34
C GLU A 176 -7.98 -9.90 -1.16
N PRO A 177 -8.88 -8.94 -1.51
CA PRO A 177 -8.48 -7.75 -2.24
C PRO A 177 -7.52 -6.87 -1.44
N THR A 178 -6.47 -6.38 -2.10
CA THR A 178 -5.48 -5.43 -1.59
C THR A 178 -5.32 -4.27 -2.58
N THR A 179 -4.52 -3.27 -2.24
CA THR A 179 -4.17 -2.18 -3.18
C THR A 179 -3.39 -2.64 -4.41
N ASP A 180 -2.82 -3.85 -4.37
CA ASP A 180 -2.15 -4.48 -5.53
C ASP A 180 -3.13 -5.25 -6.43
N SER A 181 -4.38 -5.43 -5.97
CA SER A 181 -5.43 -6.09 -6.75
C SER A 181 -5.99 -5.15 -7.84
N THR A 182 -6.85 -5.68 -8.69
CA THR A 182 -7.47 -4.88 -9.76
C THR A 182 -8.40 -3.82 -9.16
N GLU A 183 -8.17 -2.54 -9.46
CA GLU A 183 -9.09 -1.45 -9.10
C GLU A 183 -10.35 -1.54 -9.98
N TYR A 184 -11.53 -1.46 -9.35
CA TYR A 184 -12.79 -1.38 -10.06
C TYR A 184 -13.03 0.05 -10.56
N THR A 185 -12.94 0.24 -11.87
CA THR A 185 -13.13 1.55 -12.51
C THR A 185 -14.36 1.58 -13.43
N ASN A 186 -14.78 0.42 -13.93
CA ASN A 186 -15.90 0.28 -14.84
C ASN A 186 -16.66 -1.02 -14.57
N PRO A 187 -17.93 -1.13 -14.98
CA PRO A 187 -18.68 -2.38 -14.91
C PRO A 187 -17.92 -3.55 -15.55
N ILE A 188 -17.83 -4.67 -14.84
CA ILE A 188 -17.06 -5.84 -15.27
C ILE A 188 -18.00 -6.75 -16.10
N PRO A 189 -17.67 -7.06 -17.36
CA PRO A 189 -18.41 -8.04 -18.12
C PRO A 189 -18.39 -9.38 -17.40
N MET A 190 -19.55 -10.02 -17.21
CA MET A 190 -19.65 -11.30 -16.54
C MET A 190 -18.91 -12.38 -17.35
N PRO A 191 -17.90 -13.06 -16.76
CA PRO A 191 -17.15 -14.10 -17.46
C PRO A 191 -18.01 -15.33 -17.76
N LEU A 192 -17.81 -15.96 -18.92
CA LEU A 192 -18.43 -17.24 -19.23
C LEU A 192 -17.97 -18.33 -18.26
N GLY A 193 -18.90 -19.22 -17.89
CA GLY A 193 -18.67 -20.31 -16.96
C GLY A 193 -18.83 -19.88 -15.50
N TYR A 194 -18.03 -20.48 -14.62
CA TYR A 194 -18.03 -20.15 -13.20
C TYR A 194 -16.99 -19.09 -12.88
N SER A 195 -17.39 -18.12 -12.08
CA SER A 195 -16.49 -17.07 -11.58
C SER A 195 -16.80 -16.73 -10.13
N ASN A 196 -15.75 -16.46 -9.35
CA ASN A 196 -15.85 -16.06 -7.97
C ASN A 196 -15.11 -14.73 -7.81
N PHE A 197 -15.84 -13.73 -7.35
CA PHE A 197 -15.31 -12.41 -7.11
C PHE A 197 -15.29 -12.11 -5.62
N LYS A 198 -14.24 -11.42 -5.18
CA LYS A 198 -14.18 -10.76 -3.88
C LYS A 198 -13.96 -9.27 -4.11
N PHE A 199 -14.70 -8.44 -3.41
CA PHE A 199 -14.63 -6.99 -3.49
C PHE A 199 -14.39 -6.41 -2.11
N ALA A 200 -13.52 -5.41 -2.02
CA ALA A 200 -13.32 -4.60 -0.82
C ALA A 200 -13.18 -3.12 -1.19
N VAL A 201 -13.60 -2.24 -0.31
CA VAL A 201 -13.24 -0.83 -0.36
C VAL A 201 -11.97 -0.64 0.46
N ILE A 202 -10.96 0.02 -0.10
CA ILE A 202 -9.71 0.32 0.61
C ILE A 202 -9.52 1.84 0.61
N SER A 203 -9.32 2.41 1.81
CA SER A 203 -9.10 3.83 2.00
C SER A 203 -7.69 4.26 1.57
N GLU A 204 -7.46 5.58 1.47
CA GLU A 204 -6.13 6.15 1.22
C GLU A 204 -5.12 5.83 2.34
N GLN A 205 -5.62 5.56 3.55
CA GLN A 205 -4.81 5.12 4.69
C GLN A 205 -4.56 3.60 4.71
N ASN A 206 -4.92 2.89 3.62
CA ASN A 206 -4.79 1.45 3.47
C ASN A 206 -5.63 0.63 4.47
N VAL A 207 -6.77 1.19 4.90
CA VAL A 207 -7.74 0.47 5.74
C VAL A 207 -8.76 -0.19 4.84
N SER A 208 -8.94 -1.51 4.99
CA SER A 208 -9.89 -2.30 4.21
C SER A 208 -11.25 -2.42 4.90
N SER A 209 -12.31 -2.34 4.11
CA SER A 209 -13.68 -2.69 4.53
C SER A 209 -13.84 -4.20 4.75
N GLU A 210 -15.03 -4.60 5.19
CA GLU A 210 -15.49 -6.00 5.03
C GLU A 210 -15.51 -6.39 3.55
N VAL A 211 -15.10 -7.66 3.28
CA VAL A 211 -15.08 -8.22 1.91
C VAL A 211 -16.46 -8.74 1.51
N VAL A 212 -16.90 -8.37 0.32
CA VAL A 212 -18.13 -8.90 -0.30
C VAL A 212 -17.76 -9.93 -1.35
N SER A 213 -18.21 -11.20 -1.14
CA SER A 213 -18.00 -12.27 -2.08
C SER A 213 -19.24 -12.48 -2.99
N ARG A 214 -19.00 -12.75 -4.27
CA ARG A 214 -20.02 -13.07 -5.28
C ARG A 214 -19.56 -14.21 -6.15
N SER A 215 -20.48 -15.16 -6.38
CA SER A 215 -20.24 -16.32 -7.25
C SER A 215 -21.26 -16.32 -8.37
N PHE A 216 -20.81 -16.42 -9.61
CA PHE A 216 -21.66 -16.40 -10.80
C PHE A 216 -21.42 -17.64 -11.65
N GLU A 217 -22.49 -18.16 -12.24
CA GLU A 217 -22.47 -19.14 -13.32
C GLU A 217 -23.12 -18.50 -14.53
N PHE A 218 -22.31 -18.09 -15.52
CA PHE A 218 -22.82 -17.53 -16.76
C PHE A 218 -22.75 -18.55 -17.88
N LYS A 219 -23.93 -18.98 -18.39
CA LYS A 219 -24.06 -19.85 -19.53
C LYS A 219 -24.80 -19.13 -20.63
N PHE A 220 -24.13 -18.94 -21.75
CA PHE A 220 -24.71 -18.32 -22.92
C PHE A 220 -24.88 -19.36 -24.03
N HIS A 221 -26.07 -19.39 -24.64
CA HIS A 221 -26.33 -20.30 -25.77
C HIS A 221 -25.77 -19.70 -27.06
N SER A 222 -24.89 -20.44 -27.71
CA SER A 222 -24.26 -20.06 -28.98
C SER A 222 -23.98 -21.26 -29.85
N ASP A 223 -24.03 -21.12 -31.15
CA ASP A 223 -23.70 -22.17 -32.10
C ASP A 223 -22.19 -22.27 -32.35
N VAL A 224 -21.48 -21.21 -32.03
CA VAL A 224 -20.02 -21.08 -32.19
C VAL A 224 -19.34 -20.99 -30.82
N THR A 225 -18.34 -21.83 -30.58
CA THR A 225 -17.55 -21.75 -29.35
C THR A 225 -16.54 -20.60 -29.41
N VAL A 226 -16.08 -20.14 -28.25
CA VAL A 226 -15.00 -19.11 -28.16
C VAL A 226 -13.74 -19.55 -28.93
N THR A 227 -13.38 -20.85 -28.85
CA THR A 227 -12.25 -21.41 -29.59
C THR A 227 -12.45 -21.32 -31.09
N THR A 228 -13.65 -21.64 -31.58
CA THR A 228 -13.99 -21.49 -33.00
C THR A 228 -13.98 -20.04 -33.42
N ALA A 229 -14.49 -19.12 -32.60
CA ALA A 229 -14.43 -17.68 -32.86
C ALA A 229 -13.00 -17.16 -32.99
N ILE A 230 -12.10 -17.54 -32.09
CA ILE A 230 -10.67 -17.22 -32.20
C ILE A 230 -10.08 -17.78 -33.49
N THR A 231 -10.38 -19.04 -33.83
CA THR A 231 -9.92 -19.69 -35.06
C THR A 231 -10.37 -18.93 -36.31
N ASN A 232 -11.61 -18.44 -36.34
CA ASN A 232 -12.14 -17.69 -37.46
C ASN A 232 -11.47 -16.34 -37.64
N VAL A 233 -11.17 -15.64 -36.53
CA VAL A 233 -10.38 -14.38 -36.58
C VAL A 233 -8.97 -14.66 -37.14
N VAL A 234 -8.27 -15.72 -36.65
CA VAL A 234 -6.93 -16.06 -37.12
C VAL A 234 -6.95 -16.35 -38.63
N ARG A 235 -7.92 -17.14 -39.11
CA ARG A 235 -8.07 -17.44 -40.56
C ARG A 235 -8.29 -16.17 -41.39
N ALA A 236 -9.23 -15.33 -40.96
CA ALA A 236 -9.50 -14.07 -41.66
C ALA A 236 -8.30 -13.13 -41.70
N LEU A 237 -7.44 -13.15 -40.68
CA LEU A 237 -6.21 -12.37 -40.65
C LEU A 237 -5.08 -13.01 -41.48
N ILE A 238 -5.07 -14.33 -41.68
CA ILE A 238 -4.18 -15.00 -42.64
C ILE A 238 -4.58 -14.60 -44.06
N ASP A 239 -5.87 -14.66 -44.39
CA ASP A 239 -6.39 -14.27 -45.72
C ASP A 239 -6.14 -12.80 -46.06
N ARG A 240 -5.90 -11.96 -45.05
CA ARG A 240 -5.55 -10.53 -45.18
C ARG A 240 -4.06 -10.21 -45.05
N ASP A 241 -3.19 -11.20 -45.07
CA ASP A 241 -1.74 -11.06 -44.96
C ASP A 241 -1.27 -10.33 -43.68
N VAL A 242 -1.98 -10.47 -42.55
CA VAL A 242 -1.59 -9.94 -41.24
C VAL A 242 -0.82 -10.98 -40.43
N ILE A 243 -1.29 -12.22 -40.50
CA ILE A 243 -0.76 -13.40 -39.79
C ILE A 243 -0.32 -14.44 -40.82
N LYS A 244 0.78 -15.13 -40.55
CA LYS A 244 1.38 -16.10 -41.47
C LYS A 244 0.75 -17.50 -41.34
N ASP A 245 0.35 -17.89 -40.15
CA ASP A 245 -0.09 -19.24 -39.80
C ASP A 245 -1.09 -19.28 -38.64
N MET A 246 -1.66 -20.46 -38.38
CA MET A 246 -2.62 -20.69 -37.28
C MET A 246 -2.03 -20.51 -35.89
N GLN A 247 -0.70 -20.43 -35.74
CA GLN A 247 -0.01 -20.17 -34.50
C GLN A 247 0.07 -18.66 -34.18
N GLY A 248 -0.45 -17.82 -35.09
CA GLY A 248 -0.48 -16.38 -34.92
C GLY A 248 0.83 -15.66 -35.28
N THR A 249 1.76 -16.32 -36.00
CA THR A 249 3.02 -15.74 -36.40
C THR A 249 2.78 -14.49 -37.24
N ALA A 250 3.34 -13.34 -36.82
CA ALA A 250 3.11 -12.07 -37.49
C ALA A 250 3.79 -12.04 -38.86
N LEU A 251 3.12 -11.46 -39.86
CA LEU A 251 3.72 -11.17 -41.16
C LEU A 251 4.40 -9.79 -41.11
N GLY A 252 5.65 -9.72 -41.60
CA GLY A 252 6.39 -8.45 -41.68
C GLY A 252 7.08 -7.96 -40.40
N LYS A 253 6.87 -8.63 -39.26
CA LYS A 253 7.61 -8.37 -38.01
C LYS A 253 7.83 -9.65 -37.21
N GLN A 254 8.80 -9.63 -36.30
CA GLN A 254 9.07 -10.78 -35.43
C GLN A 254 8.12 -10.78 -34.22
N GLY A 255 7.45 -11.92 -34.00
CA GLY A 255 6.54 -12.10 -32.87
C GLY A 255 5.27 -12.85 -33.28
N LYS A 256 4.34 -12.94 -32.33
CA LYS A 256 3.08 -13.67 -32.49
C LYS A 256 1.90 -12.86 -31.98
N TYR A 257 0.79 -12.96 -32.67
CA TYR A 257 -0.49 -12.51 -32.20
C TYR A 257 -1.21 -13.62 -31.46
N SER A 258 -1.94 -13.27 -30.43
CA SER A 258 -2.88 -14.15 -29.72
C SER A 258 -4.16 -13.41 -29.38
N PHE A 259 -5.27 -14.13 -29.33
CA PHE A 259 -6.60 -13.57 -29.10
C PHE A 259 -7.17 -14.18 -27.84
N VAL A 260 -7.69 -13.34 -26.97
CA VAL A 260 -8.24 -13.75 -25.68
C VAL A 260 -9.68 -13.26 -25.59
N TYR A 261 -10.59 -14.17 -25.18
CA TYR A 261 -11.97 -13.80 -24.91
C TYR A 261 -12.03 -12.71 -23.83
N ASN A 262 -12.81 -11.68 -24.10
CA ASN A 262 -13.06 -10.56 -23.21
C ASN A 262 -14.50 -10.61 -22.66
N SER A 263 -15.48 -10.57 -23.56
CA SER A 263 -16.90 -10.44 -23.19
C SER A 263 -17.84 -10.90 -24.31
N ILE A 264 -19.14 -10.90 -24.01
CA ILE A 264 -20.20 -10.97 -25.02
C ILE A 264 -20.89 -9.60 -25.01
N VAL A 265 -21.07 -9.02 -26.19
CA VAL A 265 -21.83 -7.77 -26.39
C VAL A 265 -22.99 -8.01 -27.32
N GLN A 266 -24.05 -7.21 -27.16
CA GLN A 266 -25.18 -7.18 -28.09
C GLN A 266 -25.10 -5.92 -28.94
N MET A 267 -25.20 -6.07 -30.26
CA MET A 267 -25.29 -4.97 -31.22
C MET A 267 -26.39 -5.28 -32.22
N ASN A 268 -27.35 -4.38 -32.39
CA ASN A 268 -28.46 -4.54 -33.34
C ASN A 268 -29.17 -5.92 -33.21
N GLU A 269 -29.54 -6.29 -32.00
CA GLU A 269 -30.21 -7.57 -31.66
C GLU A 269 -29.34 -8.85 -31.85
N THR A 270 -28.11 -8.71 -32.32
CA THR A 270 -27.16 -9.81 -32.53
C THR A 270 -26.09 -9.81 -31.46
N TYR A 271 -25.66 -11.01 -31.04
CA TYR A 271 -24.61 -11.17 -30.03
C TYR A 271 -23.26 -11.48 -30.65
N TYR A 272 -22.20 -10.96 -30.04
CA TYR A 272 -20.83 -11.11 -30.52
C TYR A 272 -19.90 -11.44 -29.35
N TYR A 273 -19.03 -12.43 -29.55
CA TYR A 273 -17.84 -12.58 -28.73
C TYR A 273 -16.87 -11.46 -29.01
N VAL A 274 -16.45 -10.73 -27.99
CA VAL A 274 -15.37 -9.76 -28.09
C VAL A 274 -14.05 -10.42 -27.70
N LEU A 275 -13.06 -10.25 -28.55
CA LEU A 275 -11.71 -10.79 -28.37
C LEU A 275 -10.71 -9.63 -28.32
N ASP A 276 -9.86 -9.65 -27.29
CA ASP A 276 -8.69 -8.78 -27.19
C ASP A 276 -7.53 -9.37 -27.98
N GLU A 277 -6.82 -8.53 -28.75
CA GLU A 277 -5.59 -8.90 -29.41
C GLU A 277 -4.39 -8.59 -28.54
N PHE A 278 -3.51 -9.57 -28.41
CA PHE A 278 -2.20 -9.44 -27.78
C PHE A 278 -1.09 -9.71 -28.79
N PHE A 279 0.02 -9.00 -28.66
CA PHE A 279 1.24 -9.25 -29.39
C PHE A 279 2.35 -9.64 -28.43
N GLU A 280 3.03 -10.75 -28.74
CA GLU A 280 4.22 -11.22 -28.03
C GLU A 280 5.43 -11.05 -28.94
N ASP A 281 6.42 -10.27 -28.50
CA ASP A 281 7.66 -10.01 -29.24
C ASP A 281 8.62 -11.21 -29.16
N GLN A 282 9.76 -11.10 -29.87
CA GLN A 282 10.82 -12.13 -29.88
C GLN A 282 11.44 -12.39 -28.50
N ASN A 283 11.29 -11.49 -27.52
CA ASN A 283 11.82 -11.61 -26.17
C ASN A 283 10.79 -12.24 -25.21
N GLY A 284 9.60 -12.58 -25.71
CA GLY A 284 8.51 -13.12 -24.91
C GLY A 284 7.69 -12.04 -24.16
N ASN A 285 7.91 -10.75 -24.43
CA ASN A 285 7.10 -9.68 -23.83
C ASN A 285 5.74 -9.62 -24.51
N LYS A 286 4.69 -9.88 -23.74
CA LYS A 286 3.31 -9.85 -24.22
C LYS A 286 2.62 -8.56 -23.82
N SER A 287 2.06 -7.86 -24.79
CA SER A 287 1.31 -6.60 -24.59
C SER A 287 -0.01 -6.63 -25.35
N LYS A 288 -1.02 -5.91 -24.81
CA LYS A 288 -2.30 -5.71 -25.49
C LYS A 288 -2.10 -4.70 -26.61
N SER A 289 -2.53 -5.04 -27.84
CA SER A 289 -2.36 -4.16 -29.01
C SER A 289 -3.35 -2.99 -29.04
N GLY A 290 -4.44 -3.11 -28.29
CA GLY A 290 -5.58 -2.18 -28.32
C GLY A 290 -6.60 -2.50 -29.42
N LEU A 291 -6.36 -3.50 -30.27
CA LEU A 291 -7.31 -3.96 -31.27
C LEU A 291 -8.30 -4.96 -30.68
N LEU A 292 -9.55 -4.82 -31.09
CA LEU A 292 -10.65 -5.69 -30.68
C LEU A 292 -11.28 -6.35 -31.90
N TYR A 293 -11.71 -7.58 -31.72
CA TYR A 293 -12.48 -8.33 -32.71
C TYR A 293 -13.80 -8.75 -32.14
N ALA A 294 -14.84 -8.74 -32.99
CA ALA A 294 -16.17 -9.20 -32.66
C ALA A 294 -16.58 -10.34 -33.58
N VAL A 295 -16.91 -11.49 -33.01
CA VAL A 295 -17.32 -12.67 -33.78
C VAL A 295 -18.75 -12.98 -33.44
N GLU A 296 -19.63 -13.02 -34.45
CA GLU A 296 -21.03 -13.37 -34.27
C GLU A 296 -21.17 -14.77 -33.68
N VAL A 297 -21.96 -14.90 -32.62
CA VAL A 297 -22.00 -16.13 -31.81
C VAL A 297 -22.77 -17.29 -32.48
N TYR A 298 -23.55 -17.03 -33.54
CA TYR A 298 -24.32 -18.05 -34.27
C TYR A 298 -23.66 -18.42 -35.61
N THR A 299 -23.20 -17.44 -36.38
CA THR A 299 -22.61 -17.69 -37.70
C THR A 299 -21.09 -17.86 -37.66
N GLY A 300 -20.45 -17.30 -36.64
CA GLY A 300 -18.97 -17.28 -36.55
C GLY A 300 -18.32 -16.22 -37.43
N ALA A 301 -19.09 -15.31 -38.02
CA ALA A 301 -18.56 -14.25 -38.87
C ALA A 301 -17.62 -13.29 -38.08
N PRO A 302 -16.32 -13.19 -38.45
CA PRO A 302 -15.37 -12.38 -37.74
C PRO A 302 -15.40 -10.93 -38.26
N ASN A 303 -15.37 -9.98 -37.33
CA ASN A 303 -15.32 -8.55 -37.60
C ASN A 303 -14.23 -7.91 -36.76
N ARG A 304 -13.71 -6.77 -37.20
CA ARG A 304 -12.99 -5.86 -36.34
C ARG A 304 -13.99 -4.97 -35.60
N LEU A 305 -13.87 -4.91 -34.28
CA LEU A 305 -14.67 -4.02 -33.46
C LEU A 305 -13.96 -2.67 -33.35
N ILE A 306 -14.68 -1.61 -33.62
CA ILE A 306 -14.21 -0.23 -33.51
C ILE A 306 -15.18 0.57 -32.63
N TYR A 307 -14.70 1.69 -32.11
CA TYR A 307 -15.52 2.70 -31.44
C TYR A 307 -15.42 4.02 -32.22
N ASP A 308 -16.53 4.69 -32.37
CA ASP A 308 -16.56 6.05 -32.94
C ASP A 308 -16.16 7.09 -31.86
N GLU A 309 -16.15 8.37 -32.26
CA GLU A 309 -15.81 9.49 -31.35
C GLU A 309 -16.81 9.67 -30.20
N GLN A 310 -18.02 9.13 -30.33
CA GLN A 310 -19.07 9.13 -29.32
C GLN A 310 -19.04 7.85 -28.44
N GLY A 311 -18.08 6.94 -28.70
CA GLY A 311 -17.95 5.65 -28.00
C GLY A 311 -18.96 4.61 -28.46
N GLN A 312 -19.64 4.77 -29.58
CA GLN A 312 -20.55 3.77 -30.13
C GLN A 312 -19.77 2.68 -30.85
N MET A 313 -20.20 1.43 -30.64
CA MET A 313 -19.59 0.26 -31.27
C MET A 313 -19.96 0.14 -32.73
N GLY A 314 -18.97 -0.10 -33.59
CA GLY A 314 -19.11 -0.40 -35.01
C GLY A 314 -18.34 -1.67 -35.39
N LEU A 315 -18.76 -2.30 -36.51
CA LEU A 315 -18.16 -3.52 -37.02
C LEU A 315 -17.59 -3.29 -38.44
N ILE A 316 -16.39 -3.78 -38.67
CA ILE A 316 -15.78 -3.85 -39.98
C ILE A 316 -15.58 -5.36 -40.29
N PRO A 317 -16.30 -5.94 -41.29
CA PRO A 317 -16.17 -7.33 -41.64
C PRO A 317 -14.72 -7.68 -42.00
N LEU A 318 -14.25 -8.85 -41.55
CA LEU A 318 -12.95 -9.42 -41.91
C LEU A 318 -13.05 -10.43 -43.06
N THR A 319 -14.25 -10.81 -43.45
CA THR A 319 -14.51 -11.64 -44.65
C THR A 319 -15.39 -10.88 -45.59
N ASP A 320 -15.18 -11.06 -46.88
CA ASP A 320 -16.00 -10.42 -47.95
C ASP A 320 -17.40 -11.03 -47.98
#